data_8bc51748f3f55f4e721fd7cc1562c3a8
#
_entry.id   8bc51748f3f55f4e721fd7cc1562c3a8
#
_cell.length_a   1.000
_cell.length_b   1.000
_cell.length_c   1.000
_cell.angle_alpha   90.00
_cell.angle_beta   90.00
_cell.angle_gamma   90.00
#
_symmetry.space_group_name_H-M   'P 1'
#
loop_
_entity.id
_entity.type
_entity.pdbx_description
1 polymer ?
#
loop_
_entity_poly.entity_id
_entity_poly.type
_entity_poly.pdbx_seq_one_letter_code
_entity_poly.pdbx_strand_id
1 'polypeptide(L)'
;MNNISNIHDCYGCGVCSIVCGKKIINIKLNIDGFYEPTLTDISACTNCGLCTEVCAFTHRELAIPNCKPIKSYAAWSKEYAVQHKCSSGGVGYELGCTLMKQGYEVCGVRYNPETERAEHYIASTPEELIPTIGSKYIQSYTLDGFHAIDRKRKYLVTGTPCQIDSFRRYIQKFRIENNFVLMDFFCHSVPSLWAWKKYLHIVKRTTGNIDYVSWRNKQTGWHDSWAMKIEGKKATVYSRLSKGDIFYNLFLGDFCCNRACQKDCKYKYDQSSADIRIGDLWGKTYQHNEDGVSAAIAVSYTHLRAHETSQDL
;
A
#
# COMPACT_ATOMS: atom_id res chain seq x y z
N MET A 1 26.81 -16.20 1.11
CA MET A 1 26.76 -14.99 0.25
C MET A 1 25.93 -13.95 0.98
N ASN A 2 26.38 -12.70 1.03
CA ASN A 2 25.62 -11.60 1.67
C ASN A 2 24.69 -10.94 0.64
N ASN A 3 23.66 -11.67 0.22
CA ASN A 3 22.66 -11.19 -0.73
C ASN A 3 21.32 -11.92 -0.51
N ILE A 4 20.30 -11.58 -1.33
CA ILE A 4 18.93 -12.09 -1.17
C ILE A 4 18.71 -13.51 -1.75
N SER A 5 19.72 -14.21 -2.25
CA SER A 5 19.55 -15.51 -2.93
C SER A 5 18.92 -16.60 -2.05
N ASN A 6 19.08 -16.51 -0.74
CA ASN A 6 18.55 -17.48 0.23
C ASN A 6 17.30 -16.94 0.97
N ILE A 7 16.69 -15.86 0.47
CA ILE A 7 15.49 -15.28 1.08
C ILE A 7 14.26 -15.78 0.33
N HIS A 8 13.46 -16.60 1.00
CA HIS A 8 12.22 -17.16 0.52
C HIS A 8 11.06 -16.75 1.46
N ASP A 9 9.84 -16.86 1.00
CA ASP A 9 8.62 -16.52 1.76
C ASP A 9 8.67 -15.11 2.38
N CYS A 10 9.28 -14.14 1.69
CA CYS A 10 9.45 -12.78 2.20
C CYS A 10 8.22 -11.90 1.97
N TYR A 11 8.30 -10.63 2.37
CA TYR A 11 7.21 -9.66 2.18
C TYR A 11 7.00 -9.22 0.72
N GLY A 12 7.93 -9.49 -0.20
CA GLY A 12 7.83 -9.10 -1.61
C GLY A 12 7.82 -7.59 -1.86
N CYS A 13 8.45 -6.82 -0.98
CA CYS A 13 8.41 -5.35 -1.02
C CYS A 13 9.19 -4.71 -2.19
N GLY A 14 10.09 -5.43 -2.85
CA GLY A 14 10.84 -4.98 -4.02
C GLY A 14 12.00 -4.02 -3.78
N VAL A 15 12.21 -3.51 -2.56
CA VAL A 15 13.26 -2.52 -2.27
C VAL A 15 14.67 -3.06 -2.50
N CYS A 16 14.90 -4.36 -2.32
CA CYS A 16 16.17 -5.01 -2.65
C CYS A 16 16.56 -4.85 -4.13
N SER A 17 15.60 -4.73 -5.04
CA SER A 17 15.84 -4.50 -6.46
C SER A 17 16.35 -3.08 -6.73
N ILE A 18 15.71 -2.06 -6.16
CA ILE A 18 16.08 -0.66 -6.42
C ILE A 18 17.41 -0.23 -5.78
N VAL A 19 17.84 -0.93 -4.73
CA VAL A 19 19.14 -0.67 -4.09
C VAL A 19 20.31 -1.34 -4.84
N CYS A 20 20.04 -2.34 -5.67
CA CYS A 20 21.05 -3.10 -6.37
C CYS A 20 21.69 -2.30 -7.52
N GLY A 21 22.88 -1.77 -7.32
CA GLY A 21 23.60 -1.00 -8.35
C GLY A 21 23.94 -1.81 -9.61
N LYS A 22 23.95 -3.16 -9.53
CA LYS A 22 24.14 -4.04 -10.68
C LYS A 22 22.85 -4.38 -11.42
N LYS A 23 21.67 -4.02 -10.87
CA LYS A 23 20.35 -4.24 -11.44
C LYS A 23 20.05 -5.72 -11.75
N ILE A 24 20.61 -6.64 -10.96
CA ILE A 24 20.48 -8.10 -11.14
C ILE A 24 19.36 -8.71 -10.28
N ILE A 25 18.61 -7.90 -9.54
CA ILE A 25 17.50 -8.38 -8.72
C ILE A 25 16.20 -8.01 -9.42
N ASN A 26 15.43 -9.02 -9.78
CA ASN A 26 14.07 -8.86 -10.30
C ASN A 26 13.07 -9.33 -9.24
N ILE A 27 11.81 -8.92 -9.35
CA ILE A 27 10.70 -9.36 -8.50
C ILE A 27 9.73 -10.16 -9.36
N LYS A 28 9.52 -11.43 -9.01
CA LYS A 28 8.65 -12.35 -9.73
C LYS A 28 7.66 -13.02 -8.76
N LEU A 29 6.57 -13.51 -9.30
CA LEU A 29 5.66 -14.35 -8.52
C LEU A 29 6.29 -15.72 -8.30
N ASN A 30 6.22 -16.19 -7.05
CA ASN A 30 6.55 -17.58 -6.71
C ASN A 30 5.37 -18.51 -7.06
N ILE A 31 5.52 -19.80 -6.77
CA ILE A 31 4.50 -20.81 -7.08
C ILE A 31 3.17 -20.55 -6.35
N ASP A 32 3.22 -19.96 -5.18
CA ASP A 32 2.06 -19.66 -4.36
C ASP A 32 1.39 -18.31 -4.73
N GLY A 33 1.96 -17.56 -5.70
CA GLY A 33 1.40 -16.31 -6.21
C GLY A 33 1.76 -15.09 -5.37
N PHE A 34 2.92 -15.09 -4.71
CA PHE A 34 3.47 -13.94 -4.00
C PHE A 34 4.73 -13.42 -4.69
N TYR A 35 4.91 -12.11 -4.66
CA TYR A 35 6.13 -11.50 -5.20
C TYR A 35 7.34 -11.83 -4.33
N GLU A 36 8.42 -12.26 -4.98
CA GLU A 36 9.71 -12.57 -4.36
C GLU A 36 10.88 -12.08 -5.22
N PRO A 37 12.03 -11.76 -4.59
CA PRO A 37 13.22 -11.39 -5.32
C PRO A 37 13.86 -12.61 -6.00
N THR A 38 14.32 -12.42 -7.22
CA THR A 38 15.11 -13.41 -7.98
C THR A 38 16.36 -12.75 -8.53
N LEU A 39 17.49 -13.45 -8.46
CA LEU A 39 18.72 -13.03 -9.12
C LEU A 39 18.69 -13.45 -10.59
N THR A 40 18.90 -12.50 -11.50
CA THR A 40 18.98 -12.77 -12.93
C THR A 40 20.37 -13.24 -13.36
N ASP A 41 21.41 -12.76 -12.69
CA ASP A 41 22.80 -13.15 -12.89
C ASP A 41 23.59 -13.11 -11.58
N ILE A 42 23.83 -14.27 -10.99
CA ILE A 42 24.55 -14.38 -9.73
C ILE A 42 26.05 -14.07 -9.89
N SER A 43 26.61 -14.29 -11.09
CA SER A 43 28.03 -14.04 -11.35
C SER A 43 28.38 -12.54 -11.33
N ALA A 44 27.42 -11.68 -11.66
CA ALA A 44 27.57 -10.24 -11.59
C ALA A 44 27.42 -9.69 -10.16
N CYS A 45 27.07 -10.52 -9.18
CA CYS A 45 26.87 -10.09 -7.78
C CYS A 45 28.20 -9.80 -7.08
N THR A 46 28.38 -8.57 -6.60
CA THR A 46 29.58 -8.14 -5.86
C THR A 46 29.54 -8.48 -4.36
N ASN A 47 28.51 -9.16 -3.88
CA ASN A 47 28.28 -9.48 -2.48
C ASN A 47 28.35 -8.26 -1.52
N CYS A 48 27.98 -7.07 -1.98
CA CYS A 48 28.06 -5.82 -1.23
C CYS A 48 27.11 -5.73 -0.02
N GLY A 49 26.11 -6.63 0.09
CA GLY A 49 25.18 -6.70 1.20
C GLY A 49 24.05 -5.65 1.21
N LEU A 50 24.03 -4.67 0.29
CA LEU A 50 23.03 -3.59 0.30
C LEU A 50 21.59 -4.10 0.26
N CYS A 51 21.33 -5.15 -0.53
CA CYS A 51 19.99 -5.72 -0.66
C CYS A 51 19.46 -6.36 0.63
N THR A 52 20.36 -6.93 1.46
CA THR A 52 20.00 -7.47 2.79
C THR A 52 19.91 -6.35 3.83
N GLU A 53 20.74 -5.32 3.74
CA GLU A 53 20.74 -4.17 4.65
C GLU A 53 19.42 -3.39 4.60
N VAL A 54 18.83 -3.20 3.42
CA VAL A 54 17.53 -2.50 3.27
C VAL A 54 16.32 -3.42 3.42
N CYS A 55 16.54 -4.72 3.61
CA CYS A 55 15.46 -5.70 3.64
C CYS A 55 14.80 -5.76 5.02
N ALA A 56 13.59 -5.25 5.15
CA ALA A 56 12.82 -5.30 6.39
C ALA A 56 12.55 -6.74 6.88
N PHE A 57 12.55 -7.73 5.99
CA PHE A 57 12.31 -9.13 6.34
C PHE A 57 13.49 -9.75 7.11
N THR A 58 14.72 -9.32 6.83
CA THR A 58 15.94 -9.83 7.49
C THR A 58 16.24 -9.14 8.83
N HIS A 59 15.54 -8.06 9.17
CA HIS A 59 15.71 -7.30 10.40
C HIS A 59 14.54 -7.56 11.36
N ARG A 60 14.82 -7.72 12.64
CA ARG A 60 13.79 -7.85 13.68
C ARG A 60 13.26 -6.48 14.14
N GLU A 61 14.16 -5.51 14.24
CA GLU A 61 13.84 -4.13 14.60
C GLU A 61 13.22 -3.35 13.44
N LEU A 62 12.45 -2.32 13.75
CA LEU A 62 11.91 -1.37 12.78
C LEU A 62 12.95 -0.31 12.41
N ALA A 63 12.92 0.18 11.18
CA ALA A 63 13.57 1.41 10.80
C ALA A 63 12.74 2.61 11.29
N ILE A 64 13.07 3.15 12.45
CA ILE A 64 12.28 4.20 13.11
C ILE A 64 12.64 5.56 12.51
N PRO A 65 11.66 6.45 12.20
CA PRO A 65 11.95 7.86 11.93
C PRO A 65 12.51 8.53 13.18
N ASN A 66 13.36 9.55 13.00
CA ASN A 66 14.05 10.26 14.10
C ASN A 66 13.13 11.11 14.99
N CYS A 67 11.84 10.80 15.07
CA CYS A 67 10.82 11.58 15.77
C CYS A 67 9.90 10.68 16.58
N LYS A 68 9.33 11.24 17.67
CA LYS A 68 8.32 10.55 18.49
C LYS A 68 6.91 10.75 17.93
N PRO A 69 5.97 9.79 18.14
CA PRO A 69 4.56 9.96 17.79
C PRO A 69 4.00 11.23 18.44
N ILE A 70 3.24 12.03 17.67
CA ILE A 70 2.82 13.34 18.18
C ILE A 70 1.33 13.42 18.39
N LYS A 71 0.52 13.02 17.41
CA LYS A 71 -0.94 13.18 17.50
C LYS A 71 -1.66 12.14 16.68
N SER A 72 -2.88 11.79 17.14
CA SER A 72 -3.85 10.99 16.41
C SER A 72 -5.07 11.85 16.12
N TYR A 73 -5.61 11.73 14.92
CA TYR A 73 -6.74 12.50 14.43
C TYR A 73 -7.85 11.59 13.94
N ALA A 74 -9.09 12.01 14.16
CA ALA A 74 -10.24 11.58 13.38
C ALA A 74 -10.40 12.57 12.23
N ALA A 75 -10.33 12.11 10.98
CA ALA A 75 -10.32 13.02 9.84
C ALA A 75 -11.05 12.44 8.62
N TRP A 76 -11.62 13.34 7.82
CA TRP A 76 -12.29 13.02 6.56
C TRP A 76 -12.19 14.18 5.59
N SER A 77 -12.35 13.91 4.29
CA SER A 77 -12.40 14.93 3.25
C SER A 77 -13.64 15.80 3.40
N LYS A 78 -13.50 17.10 3.19
CA LYS A 78 -14.63 18.04 3.09
C LYS A 78 -15.44 17.83 1.80
N GLU A 79 -14.80 17.24 0.78
CA GLU A 79 -15.42 16.89 -0.50
C GLU A 79 -16.11 15.53 -0.39
N TYR A 80 -17.43 15.53 -0.29
CA TYR A 80 -18.23 14.30 -0.14
C TYR A 80 -17.91 13.26 -1.23
N ALA A 81 -17.73 13.69 -2.47
CA ALA A 81 -17.42 12.80 -3.59
C ALA A 81 -16.07 12.05 -3.41
N VAL A 82 -15.08 12.69 -2.78
CA VAL A 82 -13.80 12.10 -2.42
C VAL A 82 -13.99 11.13 -1.24
N GLN A 83 -14.62 11.58 -0.16
CA GLN A 83 -14.89 10.75 1.01
C GLN A 83 -15.64 9.48 0.63
N HIS A 84 -16.69 9.59 -0.17
CA HIS A 84 -17.52 8.46 -0.60
C HIS A 84 -16.76 7.44 -1.46
N LYS A 85 -15.87 7.89 -2.35
CA LYS A 85 -15.04 7.00 -3.20
C LYS A 85 -13.90 6.34 -2.43
N CYS A 86 -13.41 6.94 -1.36
CA CYS A 86 -12.35 6.38 -0.53
C CYS A 86 -12.86 5.25 0.37
N SER A 87 -11.98 4.35 0.80
CA SER A 87 -12.33 3.24 1.71
C SER A 87 -12.78 3.72 3.09
N SER A 88 -12.30 4.90 3.52
CA SER A 88 -12.58 5.53 4.79
C SER A 88 -12.82 7.02 4.59
N GLY A 89 -12.27 7.91 5.42
CA GLY A 89 -12.46 9.36 5.35
C GLY A 89 -11.78 10.09 4.20
N GLY A 90 -10.83 9.46 3.47
CA GLY A 90 -10.18 10.09 2.31
C GLY A 90 -8.86 10.80 2.61
N VAL A 91 -8.33 10.71 3.82
CA VAL A 91 -7.12 11.42 4.28
C VAL A 91 -5.90 11.17 3.37
N GLY A 92 -5.71 9.95 2.88
CA GLY A 92 -4.56 9.64 2.02
C GLY A 92 -4.56 10.43 0.70
N TYR A 93 -5.73 10.61 0.10
CA TYR A 93 -5.90 11.42 -1.13
C TYR A 93 -5.69 12.90 -0.84
N GLU A 94 -6.32 13.45 0.20
CA GLU A 94 -6.19 14.86 0.57
C GLU A 94 -4.75 15.24 0.94
N LEU A 95 -4.05 14.35 1.65
CA LEU A 95 -2.63 14.53 1.96
C LEU A 95 -1.78 14.54 0.67
N GLY A 96 -2.06 13.63 -0.26
CA GLY A 96 -1.39 13.60 -1.56
C GLY A 96 -1.56 14.91 -2.32
N CYS A 97 -2.81 15.40 -2.45
CA CYS A 97 -3.11 16.68 -3.10
C CYS A 97 -2.43 17.87 -2.40
N THR A 98 -2.40 17.86 -1.06
CA THR A 98 -1.76 18.92 -0.28
C THR A 98 -0.24 18.94 -0.48
N LEU A 99 0.41 17.79 -0.45
CA LEU A 99 1.85 17.68 -0.67
C LEU A 99 2.24 18.00 -2.11
N MET A 100 1.40 17.68 -3.11
CA MET A 100 1.60 18.09 -4.50
C MET A 100 1.68 19.62 -4.64
N LYS A 101 0.83 20.37 -3.93
CA LYS A 101 0.91 21.85 -3.88
C LYS A 101 2.23 22.36 -3.30
N GLN A 102 2.96 21.53 -2.54
CA GLN A 102 4.27 21.81 -1.95
C GLN A 102 5.44 21.24 -2.79
N GLY A 103 5.16 20.80 -4.02
CA GLY A 103 6.17 20.29 -4.95
C GLY A 103 6.57 18.83 -4.74
N TYR A 104 5.75 18.03 -4.04
CA TYR A 104 5.91 16.59 -3.97
C TYR A 104 5.20 15.91 -5.13
N GLU A 105 5.69 14.75 -5.54
CA GLU A 105 4.96 13.75 -6.30
C GLU A 105 4.50 12.62 -5.37
N VAL A 106 3.56 11.80 -5.82
CA VAL A 106 3.06 10.67 -5.03
C VAL A 106 3.42 9.36 -5.69
N CYS A 107 4.22 8.55 -5.01
CA CYS A 107 4.36 7.13 -5.34
C CYS A 107 3.22 6.36 -4.65
N GLY A 108 2.13 6.19 -5.40
CA GLY A 108 0.90 5.57 -4.94
C GLY A 108 0.62 4.24 -5.64
N VAL A 109 -0.53 3.63 -5.31
CA VAL A 109 -0.92 2.32 -5.85
C VAL A 109 -2.21 2.44 -6.63
N ARG A 110 -2.21 2.01 -7.90
CA ARG A 110 -3.39 1.83 -8.73
C ARG A 110 -3.69 0.35 -8.99
N TYR A 111 -4.91 0.04 -9.37
CA TYR A 111 -5.24 -1.23 -9.99
C TYR A 111 -5.15 -1.11 -11.52
N ASN A 112 -4.46 -2.05 -12.14
CA ASN A 112 -4.37 -2.13 -13.59
C ASN A 112 -5.23 -3.31 -14.07
N PRO A 113 -6.36 -3.07 -14.75
CA PRO A 113 -7.27 -4.13 -15.20
C PRO A 113 -6.68 -4.99 -16.32
N GLU A 114 -5.72 -4.49 -17.10
CA GLU A 114 -5.08 -5.27 -18.20
C GLU A 114 -4.16 -6.35 -17.62
N THR A 115 -3.39 -6.01 -16.59
CA THR A 115 -2.48 -6.94 -15.91
C THR A 115 -3.11 -7.65 -14.72
N GLU A 116 -4.32 -7.21 -14.32
CA GLU A 116 -5.09 -7.72 -13.17
C GLU A 116 -4.33 -7.65 -11.84
N ARG A 117 -3.49 -6.61 -11.67
CA ARG A 117 -2.65 -6.42 -10.49
C ARG A 117 -2.75 -5.01 -9.93
N ALA A 118 -2.48 -4.88 -8.65
CA ALA A 118 -2.15 -3.59 -8.05
C ALA A 118 -0.68 -3.27 -8.37
N GLU A 119 -0.37 -2.01 -8.69
CA GLU A 119 0.99 -1.60 -9.04
C GLU A 119 1.29 -0.20 -8.51
N HIS A 120 2.53 0.00 -8.05
CA HIS A 120 3.02 1.32 -7.70
C HIS A 120 3.35 2.10 -8.96
N TYR A 121 3.06 3.40 -8.93
CA TYR A 121 3.38 4.34 -9.99
C TYR A 121 3.57 5.74 -9.41
N ILE A 122 4.12 6.66 -10.20
CA ILE A 122 4.25 8.06 -9.82
C ILE A 122 3.07 8.84 -10.37
N ALA A 123 2.39 9.58 -9.49
CA ALA A 123 1.39 10.59 -9.83
C ALA A 123 2.01 11.97 -9.59
N SER A 124 1.92 12.85 -10.59
CA SER A 124 2.46 14.20 -10.56
C SER A 124 1.37 15.27 -10.52
N THR A 125 0.12 14.89 -10.78
CA THR A 125 -1.05 15.78 -10.73
C THR A 125 -2.18 15.16 -9.91
N PRO A 126 -3.13 15.97 -9.39
CA PRO A 126 -4.31 15.45 -8.69
C PRO A 126 -5.14 14.47 -9.52
N GLU A 127 -5.23 14.66 -10.82
CA GLU A 127 -5.96 13.76 -11.75
C GLU A 127 -5.26 12.39 -11.83
N GLU A 128 -3.94 12.39 -11.92
CA GLU A 128 -3.13 11.16 -11.90
C GLU A 128 -3.18 10.46 -10.52
N LEU A 129 -3.52 11.18 -9.45
CA LEU A 129 -3.68 10.61 -8.12
C LEU A 129 -5.01 9.88 -7.94
N ILE A 130 -6.06 10.20 -8.71
CA ILE A 130 -7.40 9.58 -8.59
C ILE A 130 -7.36 8.04 -8.57
N PRO A 131 -6.59 7.32 -9.41
CA PRO A 131 -6.53 5.87 -9.38
C PRO A 131 -5.98 5.27 -8.07
N THR A 132 -5.35 6.08 -7.21
CA THR A 132 -4.90 5.61 -5.88
C THR A 132 -6.05 5.50 -4.88
N ILE A 133 -7.18 6.16 -5.13
CA ILE A 133 -8.35 6.14 -4.25
C ILE A 133 -8.83 4.69 -4.04
N GLY A 134 -9.13 4.38 -2.79
CA GLY A 134 -9.62 3.07 -2.36
C GLY A 134 -8.51 2.04 -2.13
N SER A 135 -8.69 1.21 -1.12
CA SER A 135 -7.78 0.10 -0.79
C SER A 135 -7.78 -0.96 -1.89
N LYS A 136 -6.63 -1.56 -2.15
CA LYS A 136 -6.44 -2.70 -3.05
C LYS A 136 -6.01 -3.89 -2.20
N TYR A 137 -6.92 -4.85 -1.96
CA TYR A 137 -6.64 -6.01 -1.09
C TYR A 137 -5.94 -7.14 -1.84
N ILE A 138 -4.88 -6.78 -2.58
CA ILE A 138 -3.95 -7.68 -3.25
C ILE A 138 -2.53 -7.13 -3.12
N GLN A 139 -1.52 -8.00 -3.21
CA GLN A 139 -0.13 -7.56 -3.18
C GLN A 139 0.18 -6.65 -4.36
N SER A 140 0.77 -5.47 -4.10
CA SER A 140 1.14 -4.54 -5.16
C SER A 140 2.52 -4.86 -5.74
N TYR A 141 2.63 -4.76 -7.06
CA TYR A 141 3.90 -4.78 -7.77
C TYR A 141 4.58 -3.42 -7.62
N THR A 142 5.76 -3.40 -7.04
CA THR A 142 6.41 -2.16 -6.63
C THR A 142 7.46 -1.64 -7.61
N LEU A 143 8.02 -2.53 -8.46
CA LEU A 143 9.22 -2.21 -9.22
C LEU A 143 9.08 -0.97 -10.10
N ASP A 144 8.00 -0.85 -10.87
CA ASP A 144 7.85 0.23 -11.83
C ASP A 144 7.82 1.59 -11.11
N GLY A 145 7.02 1.70 -10.04
CA GLY A 145 6.93 2.91 -9.23
C GLY A 145 8.23 3.24 -8.48
N PHE A 146 8.84 2.24 -7.84
CA PHE A 146 10.05 2.50 -7.05
C PHE A 146 11.28 2.79 -7.90
N HIS A 147 11.41 2.19 -9.08
CA HIS A 147 12.48 2.54 -10.04
C HIS A 147 12.30 3.91 -10.67
N ALA A 148 11.07 4.40 -10.77
CA ALA A 148 10.79 5.74 -11.31
C ALA A 148 11.12 6.88 -10.31
N ILE A 149 11.40 6.58 -9.05
CA ILE A 149 11.75 7.58 -8.03
C ILE A 149 13.11 8.18 -8.33
N ASP A 150 13.15 9.49 -8.57
CA ASP A 150 14.39 10.29 -8.58
C ASP A 150 14.73 10.73 -7.15
N ARG A 151 15.89 10.33 -6.64
CA ARG A 151 16.36 10.64 -5.27
C ARG A 151 16.50 12.13 -4.97
N LYS A 152 16.54 12.99 -6.01
CA LYS A 152 16.67 14.45 -5.90
C LYS A 152 15.31 15.17 -5.79
N ARG A 153 14.22 14.50 -6.08
CA ARG A 153 12.86 15.06 -6.04
C ARG A 153 12.16 14.66 -4.74
N LYS A 154 11.05 15.33 -4.44
CA LYS A 154 10.27 15.08 -3.22
C LYS A 154 9.09 14.14 -3.51
N TYR A 155 8.87 13.16 -2.63
CA TYR A 155 7.80 12.18 -2.78
C TYR A 155 7.04 11.91 -1.49
N LEU A 156 5.72 11.79 -1.61
CA LEU A 156 4.94 10.97 -0.70
C LEU A 156 4.97 9.52 -1.22
N VAL A 157 5.52 8.60 -0.44
CA VAL A 157 5.51 7.17 -0.79
C VAL A 157 4.51 6.45 0.09
N THR A 158 3.55 5.76 -0.54
CA THR A 158 2.52 5.00 0.16
C THR A 158 2.76 3.51 -0.02
N GLY A 159 2.44 2.70 0.99
CA GLY A 159 2.62 1.26 0.90
C GLY A 159 2.18 0.50 2.16
N THR A 160 2.28 -0.82 2.10
CA THR A 160 2.12 -1.65 3.29
C THR A 160 3.26 -1.36 4.29
N PRO A 161 3.08 -1.60 5.60
CA PRO A 161 4.11 -1.31 6.60
C PRO A 161 5.47 -1.94 6.31
N CYS A 162 5.49 -3.15 5.76
CA CYS A 162 6.73 -3.84 5.38
C CYS A 162 7.42 -3.22 4.15
N GLN A 163 6.65 -2.68 3.19
CA GLN A 163 7.20 -1.91 2.07
C GLN A 163 7.81 -0.61 2.58
N ILE A 164 7.10 0.09 3.46
CA ILE A 164 7.54 1.35 4.04
C ILE A 164 8.76 1.17 4.94
N ASP A 165 8.86 0.12 5.75
CA ASP A 165 10.05 -0.15 6.56
C ASP A 165 11.29 -0.42 5.70
N SER A 166 11.16 -1.24 4.66
CA SER A 166 12.28 -1.44 3.71
C SER A 166 12.65 -0.15 2.99
N PHE A 167 11.65 0.65 2.59
CA PHE A 167 11.90 1.93 1.91
C PHE A 167 12.51 2.96 2.88
N ARG A 168 12.12 2.97 4.17
CA ARG A 168 12.77 3.78 5.22
C ARG A 168 14.26 3.44 5.33
N ARG A 169 14.60 2.15 5.39
CA ARG A 169 16.01 1.69 5.41
C ARG A 169 16.77 2.18 4.18
N TYR A 170 16.13 2.13 3.01
CA TYR A 170 16.73 2.60 1.77
C TYR A 170 17.03 4.10 1.80
N ILE A 171 16.08 4.97 2.19
CA ILE A 171 16.31 6.42 2.23
C ILE A 171 17.31 6.81 3.32
N GLN A 172 17.33 6.12 4.48
CA GLN A 172 18.32 6.30 5.54
C GLN A 172 19.71 5.90 5.05
N LYS A 173 19.85 4.77 4.36
CA LYS A 173 21.12 4.33 3.79
C LYS A 173 21.76 5.36 2.86
N PHE A 174 20.94 6.07 2.09
CA PHE A 174 21.42 7.11 1.15
C PHE A 174 21.35 8.52 1.72
N ARG A 175 20.91 8.73 2.97
CA ARG A 175 20.77 10.02 3.66
C ARG A 175 19.94 11.02 2.87
N ILE A 176 18.79 10.56 2.35
CA ILE A 176 17.86 11.34 1.52
C ILE A 176 16.46 11.48 2.14
N GLU A 177 16.32 11.24 3.45
CA GLU A 177 15.02 11.22 4.16
C GLU A 177 14.25 12.52 3.99
N ASN A 178 14.94 13.67 3.90
CA ASN A 178 14.32 14.99 3.73
C ASN A 178 13.51 15.15 2.44
N ASN A 179 13.69 14.26 1.48
CA ASN A 179 12.95 14.27 0.23
C ASN A 179 11.70 13.38 0.28
N PHE A 180 11.42 12.70 1.40
CA PHE A 180 10.38 11.71 1.47
C PHE A 180 9.46 11.89 2.66
N VAL A 181 8.16 11.77 2.40
CA VAL A 181 7.13 11.50 3.39
C VAL A 181 6.66 10.07 3.18
N LEU A 182 6.67 9.25 4.21
CA LEU A 182 6.28 7.85 4.13
C LEU A 182 4.93 7.63 4.82
N MET A 183 3.97 7.05 4.12
CA MET A 183 2.65 6.75 4.64
C MET A 183 2.34 5.26 4.53
N ASP A 184 1.95 4.65 5.65
CA ASP A 184 1.43 3.29 5.69
C ASP A 184 -0.02 3.24 6.23
N PHE A 185 -0.54 2.05 6.40
CA PHE A 185 -1.88 1.80 6.93
C PHE A 185 -1.90 0.56 7.82
N PHE A 186 -2.95 0.42 8.65
CA PHE A 186 -3.17 -0.80 9.40
C PHE A 186 -3.42 -1.97 8.45
N CYS A 187 -2.44 -2.86 8.34
CA CYS A 187 -2.42 -3.95 7.37
C CYS A 187 -2.82 -5.27 8.03
N HIS A 188 -3.80 -5.94 7.45
CA HIS A 188 -4.19 -7.30 7.85
C HIS A 188 -3.17 -8.32 7.32
N SER A 189 -3.08 -8.45 6.01
CA SER A 189 -2.12 -9.30 5.29
C SER A 189 -2.22 -9.04 3.77
N VAL A 190 -1.54 -9.84 2.95
CA VAL A 190 -1.73 -9.84 1.49
C VAL A 190 -2.14 -11.23 1.02
N PRO A 191 -3.21 -11.35 0.23
CA PRO A 191 -3.62 -12.63 -0.35
C PRO A 191 -2.78 -12.97 -1.58
N SER A 192 -2.75 -14.25 -1.92
CA SER A 192 -2.14 -14.76 -3.16
C SER A 192 -2.78 -14.12 -4.41
N LEU A 193 -1.93 -13.69 -5.35
CA LEU A 193 -2.42 -13.16 -6.63
C LEU A 193 -3.13 -14.25 -7.46
N TRP A 194 -2.80 -15.54 -7.26
CA TRP A 194 -3.52 -16.65 -7.88
C TRP A 194 -4.94 -16.78 -7.37
N ALA A 195 -5.18 -16.57 -6.07
CA ALA A 195 -6.52 -16.55 -5.49
C ALA A 195 -7.35 -15.40 -6.09
N TRP A 196 -6.75 -14.20 -6.23
CA TRP A 196 -7.36 -13.06 -6.89
C TRP A 196 -7.72 -13.36 -8.35
N LYS A 197 -6.77 -13.86 -9.14
CA LYS A 197 -7.01 -14.21 -10.56
C LYS A 197 -8.09 -15.29 -10.72
N LYS A 198 -8.13 -16.27 -9.80
CA LYS A 198 -9.18 -17.29 -9.80
C LYS A 198 -10.55 -16.68 -9.53
N TYR A 199 -10.64 -15.77 -8.56
CA TYR A 199 -11.87 -15.02 -8.28
C TYR A 199 -12.31 -14.21 -9.50
N LEU A 200 -11.41 -13.46 -10.13
CA LEU A 200 -11.72 -12.70 -11.35
C LEU A 200 -12.18 -13.60 -12.49
N HIS A 201 -11.59 -14.78 -12.65
CA HIS A 201 -12.03 -15.74 -13.66
C HIS A 201 -13.50 -16.13 -13.50
N ILE A 202 -13.96 -16.29 -12.25
CA ILE A 202 -15.38 -16.58 -11.95
C ILE A 202 -16.24 -15.36 -12.30
N VAL A 203 -15.85 -14.17 -11.84
CA VAL A 203 -16.61 -12.92 -12.03
C VAL A 203 -16.73 -12.54 -13.49
N LYS A 204 -15.68 -12.75 -14.30
CA LYS A 204 -15.65 -12.48 -15.74
C LYS A 204 -16.71 -13.24 -16.55
N ARG A 205 -17.24 -14.35 -16.04
CA ARG A 205 -18.36 -15.05 -16.69
C ARG A 205 -19.60 -14.14 -16.79
N THR A 206 -19.77 -13.26 -15.79
CA THR A 206 -20.88 -12.29 -15.75
C THR A 206 -20.47 -10.94 -16.34
N THR A 207 -19.33 -10.39 -15.93
CA THR A 207 -18.93 -9.02 -16.28
C THR A 207 -18.31 -8.90 -17.67
N GLY A 208 -17.78 -9.98 -18.24
CA GLY A 208 -16.83 -9.91 -19.35
C GLY A 208 -15.49 -9.33 -18.90
N ASN A 209 -14.77 -8.67 -19.82
CA ASN A 209 -13.50 -8.01 -19.46
C ASN A 209 -13.76 -6.90 -18.42
N ILE A 210 -12.89 -6.83 -17.43
CA ILE A 210 -13.01 -5.95 -16.28
C ILE A 210 -12.36 -4.61 -16.62
N ASP A 211 -13.07 -3.52 -16.33
CA ASP A 211 -12.59 -2.14 -16.50
C ASP A 211 -12.26 -1.48 -15.15
N TYR A 212 -12.99 -1.84 -14.08
CA TYR A 212 -12.84 -1.21 -12.77
C TYR A 212 -13.10 -2.17 -11.62
N VAL A 213 -12.35 -2.00 -10.52
CA VAL A 213 -12.54 -2.74 -9.27
C VAL A 213 -12.44 -1.80 -8.08
N SER A 214 -13.43 -1.87 -7.19
CA SER A 214 -13.43 -1.23 -5.88
C SER A 214 -13.63 -2.27 -4.79
N TRP A 215 -12.66 -2.45 -3.90
CA TRP A 215 -12.72 -3.43 -2.80
C TRP A 215 -13.46 -2.92 -1.56
N ARG A 216 -13.60 -1.61 -1.40
CA ARG A 216 -14.25 -0.99 -0.23
C ARG A 216 -15.32 -0.03 -0.70
N ASN A 217 -16.26 -0.56 -1.49
CA ASN A 217 -17.35 0.24 -2.07
C ASN A 217 -18.43 0.54 -1.01
N LYS A 218 -18.80 1.80 -0.87
CA LYS A 218 -19.74 2.29 0.13
C LYS A 218 -21.20 2.39 -0.36
N GLN A 219 -21.57 1.70 -1.42
CA GLN A 219 -22.95 1.71 -1.94
C GLN A 219 -23.98 1.28 -0.88
N THR A 220 -23.58 0.46 0.09
CA THR A 220 -24.42 -0.01 1.21
C THR A 220 -23.97 0.57 2.56
N GLY A 221 -23.28 1.72 2.54
CA GLY A 221 -22.72 2.36 3.74
C GLY A 221 -21.31 1.91 4.06
N TRP A 222 -20.64 2.71 4.90
CA TRP A 222 -19.26 2.47 5.30
C TRP A 222 -19.11 1.24 6.20
N HIS A 223 -20.08 0.99 7.09
CA HIS A 223 -20.04 -0.17 8.00
C HIS A 223 -20.20 -1.51 7.26
N ASP A 224 -20.82 -1.54 6.07
CA ASP A 224 -20.91 -2.72 5.21
C ASP A 224 -19.99 -2.63 3.98
N SER A 225 -18.94 -1.80 4.04
CA SER A 225 -18.04 -1.52 2.90
C SER A 225 -16.96 -2.59 2.68
N TRP A 226 -16.96 -3.71 3.40
CA TRP A 226 -16.32 -4.92 2.92
C TRP A 226 -17.11 -5.45 1.70
N ALA A 227 -17.14 -4.61 0.68
CA ALA A 227 -17.97 -4.73 -0.50
C ALA A 227 -17.14 -4.52 -1.75
N MET A 228 -17.21 -5.50 -2.66
CA MET A 228 -16.51 -5.50 -3.94
C MET A 228 -17.48 -5.06 -5.03
N LYS A 229 -17.12 -3.99 -5.74
CA LYS A 229 -17.79 -3.58 -6.98
C LYS A 229 -16.83 -3.80 -8.13
N ILE A 230 -17.23 -4.63 -9.08
CA ILE A 230 -16.46 -4.94 -10.28
C ILE A 230 -17.28 -4.57 -11.50
N GLU A 231 -16.80 -3.62 -12.28
CA GLU A 231 -17.42 -3.16 -13.51
C GLU A 231 -16.68 -3.77 -14.70
N GLY A 232 -17.42 -4.33 -15.63
CA GLY A 232 -16.87 -4.87 -16.85
C GLY A 232 -17.74 -4.55 -18.05
N LYS A 233 -17.30 -4.99 -19.23
CA LYS A 233 -17.92 -4.65 -20.54
C LYS A 233 -19.38 -5.10 -20.68
N LYS A 234 -19.79 -6.15 -19.95
CA LYS A 234 -21.15 -6.74 -20.09
C LYS A 234 -22.06 -6.39 -18.92
N ALA A 235 -21.52 -6.36 -17.69
CA ALA A 235 -22.29 -6.13 -16.47
C ALA A 235 -21.41 -5.66 -15.32
N THR A 236 -22.05 -5.18 -14.26
CA THR A 236 -21.43 -4.88 -12.97
C THR A 236 -21.82 -5.95 -11.96
N VAL A 237 -20.84 -6.45 -11.21
CA VAL A 237 -21.05 -7.33 -10.05
C VAL A 237 -20.81 -6.54 -8.79
N TYR A 238 -21.73 -6.64 -7.84
CA TYR A 238 -21.60 -6.10 -6.49
C TYR A 238 -21.76 -7.24 -5.49
N SER A 239 -20.75 -7.46 -4.67
CA SER A 239 -20.67 -8.57 -3.71
C SER A 239 -20.14 -8.08 -2.37
N ARG A 240 -20.60 -8.64 -1.25
CA ARG A 240 -20.28 -8.18 0.11
C ARG A 240 -19.88 -9.34 1.00
N LEU A 241 -18.95 -9.09 1.94
CA LEU A 241 -18.62 -10.04 3.00
C LEU A 241 -19.88 -10.47 3.78
N SER A 242 -20.74 -9.51 4.13
CA SER A 242 -22.01 -9.75 4.86
C SER A 242 -23.00 -10.64 4.09
N LYS A 243 -22.77 -10.87 2.81
CA LYS A 243 -23.55 -11.77 1.92
C LYS A 243 -22.74 -12.96 1.42
N GLY A 244 -21.59 -13.23 2.05
CA GLY A 244 -20.80 -14.43 1.80
C GLY A 244 -19.85 -14.34 0.60
N ASP A 245 -19.38 -13.13 0.23
CA ASP A 245 -18.36 -12.99 -0.81
C ASP A 245 -17.15 -13.90 -0.53
N ILE A 246 -16.83 -14.75 -1.51
CA ILE A 246 -15.82 -15.78 -1.33
C ILE A 246 -14.40 -15.22 -1.22
N PHE A 247 -14.10 -14.11 -1.91
CA PHE A 247 -12.77 -13.51 -1.83
C PHE A 247 -12.50 -12.95 -0.44
N TYR A 248 -13.47 -12.24 0.15
CA TYR A 248 -13.33 -11.73 1.51
C TYR A 248 -13.29 -12.83 2.56
N ASN A 249 -14.08 -13.88 2.40
CA ASN A 249 -14.03 -15.03 3.31
C ASN A 249 -12.66 -15.69 3.29
N LEU A 250 -12.05 -15.88 2.11
CA LEU A 250 -10.70 -16.45 1.98
C LEU A 250 -9.63 -15.50 2.53
N PHE A 251 -9.73 -14.20 2.25
CA PHE A 251 -8.74 -13.20 2.67
C PHE A 251 -8.78 -12.94 4.17
N LEU A 252 -9.96 -12.65 4.73
CA LEU A 252 -10.12 -12.33 6.15
C LEU A 252 -10.05 -13.57 7.06
N GLY A 253 -10.28 -14.76 6.49
CA GLY A 253 -10.04 -16.04 7.15
C GLY A 253 -8.61 -16.54 7.06
N ASP A 254 -7.70 -15.76 6.46
CA ASP A 254 -6.26 -16.06 6.28
C ASP A 254 -5.96 -17.31 5.43
N PHE A 255 -6.94 -17.86 4.69
CA PHE A 255 -6.78 -19.10 3.93
C PHE A 255 -5.86 -18.99 2.71
N CYS A 256 -5.63 -17.77 2.19
CA CYS A 256 -4.82 -17.54 1.00
C CYS A 256 -3.77 -16.46 1.20
N CYS A 257 -3.39 -16.18 2.44
CA CYS A 257 -2.49 -15.09 2.80
C CYS A 257 -1.02 -15.52 2.85
N ASN A 258 -0.11 -14.55 2.62
CA ASN A 258 1.32 -14.77 2.67
C ASN A 258 1.76 -15.25 4.07
N ARG A 259 2.59 -16.28 4.11
CA ARG A 259 3.10 -16.88 5.36
C ARG A 259 3.84 -15.87 6.24
N ALA A 260 4.62 -14.97 5.64
CA ALA A 260 5.31 -13.90 6.36
C ALA A 260 4.33 -12.95 7.09
N CYS A 261 3.11 -12.78 6.56
CA CYS A 261 2.08 -11.96 7.21
C CYS A 261 1.41 -12.68 8.37
N GLN A 262 1.34 -14.00 8.34
CA GLN A 262 0.62 -14.80 9.33
C GLN A 262 1.50 -15.17 10.53
N LYS A 263 2.76 -15.58 10.30
CA LYS A 263 3.59 -16.17 11.36
C LYS A 263 4.30 -15.13 12.22
N ASP A 264 5.00 -14.18 11.57
CA ASP A 264 5.95 -13.32 12.27
C ASP A 264 5.89 -11.86 11.79
N CYS A 265 4.71 -11.37 11.43
CA CYS A 265 4.55 -9.99 10.99
C CYS A 265 4.74 -9.02 12.15
N LYS A 266 5.88 -8.33 12.17
CA LYS A 266 6.24 -7.33 13.20
C LYS A 266 5.46 -6.01 13.12
N TYR A 267 4.61 -5.83 12.09
CA TYR A 267 3.89 -4.57 11.83
C TYR A 267 2.44 -4.58 12.31
N LYS A 268 2.04 -5.63 13.00
CA LYS A 268 0.69 -5.69 13.59
C LYS A 268 0.50 -4.57 14.63
N TYR A 269 -0.74 -4.14 14.79
CA TYR A 269 -1.16 -3.12 15.74
C TYR A 269 -0.48 -1.75 15.51
N ASP A 270 0.33 -1.28 16.44
CA ASP A 270 0.91 0.06 16.50
C ASP A 270 2.31 0.19 15.85
N GLN A 271 2.90 -0.92 15.40
CA GLN A 271 4.27 -0.95 14.89
C GLN A 271 4.36 -0.40 13.46
N SER A 272 5.07 0.72 13.28
CA SER A 272 5.23 1.40 12.00
C SER A 272 6.58 2.09 11.85
N SER A 273 7.08 2.10 10.62
CA SER A 273 8.25 2.89 10.18
C SER A 273 7.84 4.10 9.34
N ALA A 274 6.56 4.38 9.22
CA ALA A 274 6.02 5.50 8.46
C ALA A 274 6.11 6.83 9.24
N ASP A 275 6.00 7.93 8.53
CA ASP A 275 5.78 9.25 9.11
C ASP A 275 4.30 9.46 9.46
N ILE A 276 3.42 8.85 8.67
CA ILE A 276 1.97 8.91 8.84
C ILE A 276 1.39 7.51 8.67
N ARG A 277 0.57 7.06 9.62
CA ARG A 277 -0.24 5.85 9.50
C ARG A 277 -1.71 6.20 9.41
N ILE A 278 -2.43 5.61 8.47
CA ILE A 278 -3.86 5.80 8.30
C ILE A 278 -4.65 4.50 8.46
N GLY A 279 -5.93 4.61 8.75
CA GLY A 279 -6.84 3.47 8.80
C GLY A 279 -8.28 3.87 8.99
N ASP A 280 -9.17 2.89 9.09
CA ASP A 280 -10.56 3.12 9.48
C ASP A 280 -10.63 3.45 10.97
N LEU A 281 -11.40 4.45 11.35
CA LEU A 281 -11.68 4.77 12.75
C LEU A 281 -13.04 4.23 13.17
N TRP A 282 -13.06 2.92 13.41
CA TRP A 282 -14.24 2.24 13.98
C TRP A 282 -14.46 2.63 15.44
N GLY A 283 -15.68 2.66 15.89
CA GLY A 283 -15.99 2.86 17.30
C GLY A 283 -17.34 3.48 17.54
N LYS A 284 -17.77 3.52 18.81
CA LYS A 284 -19.08 4.00 19.23
C LYS A 284 -19.38 5.44 18.78
N THR A 285 -18.36 6.30 18.75
CA THR A 285 -18.49 7.71 18.33
C THR A 285 -18.98 7.84 16.88
N TYR A 286 -18.59 6.90 16.02
CA TYR A 286 -18.88 6.94 14.57
C TYR A 286 -19.81 5.81 14.12
N GLN A 287 -20.52 5.15 15.03
CA GLN A 287 -21.37 3.99 14.73
C GLN A 287 -22.54 4.29 13.76
N HIS A 288 -22.90 5.56 13.61
CA HIS A 288 -23.96 6.02 12.69
C HIS A 288 -23.41 6.79 11.49
N ASN A 289 -22.07 6.84 11.32
CA ASN A 289 -21.44 7.48 10.17
C ASN A 289 -21.27 6.45 9.05
N GLU A 290 -21.99 6.63 7.96
CA GLU A 290 -21.94 5.74 6.78
C GLU A 290 -21.04 6.30 5.66
N ASP A 291 -20.42 7.47 5.86
CA ASP A 291 -19.54 8.11 4.88
C ASP A 291 -18.05 7.74 5.07
N GLY A 292 -17.68 7.36 6.30
CA GLY A 292 -16.34 6.91 6.67
C GLY A 292 -15.47 7.97 7.32
N VAL A 293 -14.77 7.56 8.36
CA VAL A 293 -13.82 8.37 9.14
C VAL A 293 -12.48 7.67 9.18
N SER A 294 -11.41 8.41 8.86
CA SER A 294 -10.04 7.88 8.95
C SER A 294 -9.45 8.19 10.32
N ALA A 295 -8.78 7.19 10.92
CA ALA A 295 -7.72 7.42 11.88
C ALA A 295 -6.48 7.89 11.12
N ALA A 296 -5.87 8.98 11.52
CA ALA A 296 -4.59 9.44 11.02
C ALA A 296 -3.63 9.64 12.20
N ILE A 297 -2.53 8.91 12.21
CA ILE A 297 -1.52 8.95 13.26
C ILE A 297 -0.25 9.51 12.65
N ALA A 298 0.15 10.71 13.09
CA ALA A 298 1.38 11.34 12.63
C ALA A 298 2.52 11.06 13.61
N VAL A 299 3.64 10.63 13.06
CA VAL A 299 4.84 10.22 13.80
C VAL A 299 5.95 11.27 13.71
N SER A 300 5.85 12.24 12.79
CA SER A 300 6.88 13.27 12.56
C SER A 300 6.31 14.69 12.62
N TYR A 301 6.95 15.57 13.43
CA TYR A 301 6.57 16.97 13.58
C TYR A 301 6.85 17.81 12.32
N THR A 302 7.84 17.44 11.52
CA THR A 302 8.28 18.23 10.37
C THR A 302 7.22 18.31 9.28
N HIS A 303 6.41 17.26 9.16
CA HIS A 303 5.35 17.18 8.15
C HIS A 303 4.01 17.78 8.61
N LEU A 304 3.78 17.88 9.94
CA LEU A 304 2.60 18.51 10.50
C LEU A 304 2.61 20.04 10.43
N ARG A 305 3.78 20.69 10.53
CA ARG A 305 3.90 22.16 10.38
C ARG A 305 3.44 22.67 9.01
N ALA A 306 3.50 21.85 7.99
CA ALA A 306 2.95 22.18 6.68
C ALA A 306 1.41 22.31 6.68
N HIS A 307 0.73 21.79 7.71
CA HIS A 307 -0.73 21.82 7.87
C HIS A 307 -1.22 22.84 8.90
N GLU A 308 -0.34 23.32 9.80
CA GLU A 308 -0.72 24.31 10.82
C GLU A 308 -1.00 25.71 10.24
N THR A 309 -0.65 25.97 8.97
CA THR A 309 -0.96 27.23 8.27
C THR A 309 -2.34 27.23 7.61
N SER A 310 -3.06 26.10 7.59
CA SER A 310 -4.46 26.03 7.20
C SER A 310 -5.30 25.73 8.46
N GLN A 311 -5.89 26.76 9.06
CA GLN A 311 -6.85 26.65 10.17
C GLN A 311 -8.16 25.92 9.77
N ASP A 312 -8.14 25.07 8.73
CA ASP A 312 -9.28 24.40 8.15
C ASP A 312 -8.93 22.96 7.73
N LEU A 313 -8.76 22.11 8.71
CA LEU A 313 -8.99 20.67 8.55
C LEU A 313 -10.09 20.21 9.50
#